data_9c92307c83b4c352883ec92d47e44047
#
_entry.id   9c92307c83b4c352883ec92d47e44047
#
_cell.length_a   1.000
_cell.length_b   1.000
_cell.length_c   1.000
_cell.angle_alpha   90.00
_cell.angle_beta   90.00
_cell.angle_gamma   90.00
#
_symmetry.space_group_name_H-M   'P 1'
#
loop_
_entity.id
_entity.type
_entity.pdbx_description
1 polymer ?
#
loop_
_entity_poly.entity_id
_entity_poly.type
_entity_poly.pdbx_seq_one_letter_code
_entity_poly.pdbx_strand_id
1 'polypeptide(L)'
;MLFYDFEVFKYNWLVVVMDMAARKKHVIIDDPDALEKLYKEKINDIWVGYNSRSYDQWILKAILAGFNPKKMNDHIILKGRSGYSFSSLLRSFPLNNFDVMPNPPIGLKTLEGFMGSNIKETDVPFNIDRPLTKEEIEQTVFYCTHDVEETIKVFIQRKSQFDAMLTLVKQFKLPISDIGKTEAGITAKILECEMTKRDDEFDFIIEDYQQIKKYTQVMDWFRAQQGNPAYYSNKLVVMIANVPHKFGAGGIHGARPKYKFMPGHGRQCWHIDVTSYYPSYLIAHDRITRSAKHPERYSWAYFHQIELKRQGRKSERLPYKKMLNALSGAMKDKYNPAYDPCMNNTMVVNCQISALMLIEMLEVIPGFELIQSNTDGLIVSIPDTDEAFNQMDDICYEWETRCSTEKASIKLDFDEIEWL
;
A
#
# COMPACT_ATOMS: atom_id res chain seq x y z
N MET A 1 -15.60 -14.26 14.71
CA MET A 1 -15.40 -13.62 13.39
C MET A 1 -16.60 -13.93 12.54
N LEU A 2 -17.15 -12.91 11.90
CA LEU A 2 -18.35 -12.99 11.08
C LEU A 2 -18.01 -12.55 9.66
N PHE A 3 -18.55 -13.26 8.67
CA PHE A 3 -18.49 -12.85 7.26
C PHE A 3 -19.87 -12.42 6.81
N TYR A 4 -19.98 -11.30 6.10
CA TYR A 4 -21.28 -10.70 5.81
C TYR A 4 -21.29 -9.96 4.47
N ASP A 5 -22.49 -9.90 3.90
CA ASP A 5 -22.79 -9.19 2.67
C ASP A 5 -24.25 -8.72 2.67
N PHE A 6 -24.53 -7.53 2.08
CA PHE A 6 -25.85 -6.92 2.02
C PHE A 6 -26.36 -6.79 0.59
N GLU A 7 -27.65 -7.13 0.41
CA GLU A 7 -28.38 -6.84 -0.81
C GLU A 7 -29.48 -5.80 -0.55
N VAL A 8 -29.51 -4.72 -1.33
CA VAL A 8 -30.40 -3.59 -1.10
C VAL A 8 -31.21 -3.26 -2.34
N PHE A 9 -32.54 -3.44 -2.25
CA PHE A 9 -33.53 -3.09 -3.26
C PHE A 9 -34.33 -1.84 -2.84
N LYS A 10 -35.26 -1.41 -3.67
CA LYS A 10 -36.09 -0.23 -3.38
C LYS A 10 -36.96 -0.41 -2.14
N TYR A 11 -37.54 -1.60 -1.96
CA TYR A 11 -38.51 -1.91 -0.91
C TYR A 11 -38.04 -3.00 0.05
N ASN A 12 -36.99 -3.73 -0.30
CA ASN A 12 -36.47 -4.81 0.52
C ASN A 12 -34.95 -4.67 0.71
N TRP A 13 -34.46 -5.22 1.77
CA TRP A 13 -33.04 -5.46 1.98
C TRP A 13 -32.85 -6.82 2.67
N LEU A 14 -31.72 -7.42 2.47
CA LEU A 14 -31.33 -8.60 3.24
C LEU A 14 -29.82 -8.59 3.53
N VAL A 15 -29.46 -9.32 4.55
CA VAL A 15 -28.07 -9.59 4.89
C VAL A 15 -27.89 -11.06 5.20
N VAL A 16 -26.81 -11.63 4.68
CA VAL A 16 -26.33 -12.95 5.10
C VAL A 16 -25.10 -12.76 5.98
N VAL A 17 -25.11 -13.36 7.17
CA VAL A 17 -23.98 -13.33 8.10
C VAL A 17 -23.60 -14.75 8.48
N MET A 18 -22.36 -15.13 8.21
CA MET A 18 -21.79 -16.43 8.61
C MET A 18 -20.91 -16.26 9.84
N ASP A 19 -21.37 -16.80 10.98
CA ASP A 19 -20.59 -16.85 12.22
C ASP A 19 -19.71 -18.09 12.23
N MET A 20 -18.41 -17.91 11.98
CA MET A 20 -17.45 -19.02 11.89
C MET A 20 -17.21 -19.70 13.24
N ALA A 21 -17.31 -18.96 14.35
CA ALA A 21 -17.13 -19.52 15.68
C ALA A 21 -18.31 -20.39 16.11
N ALA A 22 -19.53 -19.91 15.88
CA ALA A 22 -20.75 -20.64 16.17
C ALA A 22 -21.14 -21.65 15.08
N ARG A 23 -20.47 -21.64 13.92
CA ARG A 23 -20.83 -22.40 12.70
C ARG A 23 -22.30 -22.18 12.31
N LYS A 24 -22.74 -20.94 12.38
CA LYS A 24 -24.13 -20.56 12.15
C LYS A 24 -24.25 -19.54 11.02
N LYS A 25 -25.23 -19.76 10.15
CA LYS A 25 -25.67 -18.79 9.15
C LYS A 25 -26.90 -18.04 9.68
N HIS A 26 -26.85 -16.73 9.65
CA HIS A 26 -27.97 -15.84 9.90
C HIS A 26 -28.39 -15.24 8.57
N VAL A 27 -29.68 -15.29 8.28
CA VAL A 27 -30.33 -14.60 7.16
C VAL A 27 -31.34 -13.67 7.76
N ILE A 28 -31.18 -12.36 7.55
CA ILE A 28 -32.07 -11.33 8.08
C ILE A 28 -32.63 -10.55 6.89
N ILE A 29 -33.95 -10.45 6.81
CA ILE A 29 -34.69 -9.84 5.71
C ILE A 29 -35.63 -8.82 6.29
N ASP A 30 -35.45 -7.52 5.94
CA ASP A 30 -36.33 -6.41 6.34
C ASP A 30 -36.62 -6.33 7.86
N ASP A 31 -35.77 -6.90 8.69
CA ASP A 31 -35.90 -6.97 10.15
C ASP A 31 -34.77 -6.23 10.86
N PRO A 32 -34.90 -4.90 11.10
CA PRO A 32 -33.91 -4.09 11.80
C PRO A 32 -33.66 -4.55 13.25
N ASP A 33 -34.68 -5.09 13.94
CA ASP A 33 -34.57 -5.51 15.33
C ASP A 33 -33.72 -6.76 15.46
N ALA A 34 -33.91 -7.73 14.54
CA ALA A 34 -33.04 -8.91 14.45
C ALA A 34 -31.59 -8.54 14.13
N LEU A 35 -31.38 -7.57 13.24
CA LEU A 35 -30.03 -7.08 12.90
C LEU A 35 -29.39 -6.35 14.10
N GLU A 36 -30.12 -5.52 14.80
CA GLU A 36 -29.64 -4.82 15.99
C GLU A 36 -29.27 -5.81 17.09
N LYS A 37 -30.09 -6.83 17.31
CA LYS A 37 -29.81 -7.90 18.27
C LYS A 37 -28.50 -8.61 17.94
N LEU A 38 -28.33 -9.07 16.69
CA LEU A 38 -27.10 -9.74 16.24
C LEU A 38 -25.89 -8.81 16.39
N TYR A 39 -26.01 -7.54 16.00
CA TYR A 39 -24.95 -6.56 16.14
C TYR A 39 -24.53 -6.37 17.60
N LYS A 40 -25.48 -6.20 18.53
CA LYS A 40 -25.20 -6.06 19.96
C LYS A 40 -24.52 -7.31 20.56
N GLU A 41 -24.98 -8.50 20.18
CA GLU A 41 -24.36 -9.77 20.62
C GLU A 41 -22.93 -9.92 20.08
N LYS A 42 -22.62 -9.37 18.92
CA LYS A 42 -21.36 -9.53 18.18
C LYS A 42 -20.55 -8.25 18.05
N ILE A 43 -20.77 -7.26 18.90
CA ILE A 43 -20.14 -5.93 18.82
C ILE A 43 -18.61 -5.99 18.95
N ASN A 44 -18.09 -6.96 19.68
CA ASN A 44 -16.65 -7.17 19.90
C ASN A 44 -16.00 -8.08 18.85
N ASP A 45 -16.81 -8.75 18.03
CA ASP A 45 -16.31 -9.61 16.97
C ASP A 45 -15.78 -8.80 15.78
N ILE A 46 -14.90 -9.42 14.99
CA ILE A 46 -14.45 -8.85 13.72
C ILE A 46 -15.44 -9.29 12.64
N TRP A 47 -15.98 -8.31 11.93
CA TRP A 47 -16.84 -8.46 10.77
C TRP A 47 -16.01 -8.34 9.51
N VAL A 48 -16.14 -9.28 8.60
CA VAL A 48 -15.33 -9.38 7.37
C VAL A 48 -16.26 -9.34 6.17
N GLY A 49 -16.01 -8.44 5.23
CA GLY A 49 -16.77 -8.37 3.99
C GLY A 49 -15.89 -8.00 2.80
N TYR A 50 -16.44 -8.08 1.62
CA TYR A 50 -15.79 -7.68 0.38
C TYR A 50 -16.26 -6.28 -0.02
N ASN A 51 -15.34 -5.35 -0.22
CA ASN A 51 -15.65 -3.92 -0.39
C ASN A 51 -16.45 -3.30 0.77
N SER A 52 -16.50 -3.98 1.88
CA SER A 52 -17.34 -3.63 3.03
C SER A 52 -16.95 -2.31 3.69
N ARG A 53 -15.67 -1.89 3.55
CA ARG A 53 -15.22 -0.56 4.00
C ARG A 53 -15.94 0.57 3.27
N SER A 54 -16.27 0.37 2.00
CA SER A 54 -16.91 1.38 1.18
C SER A 54 -18.43 1.24 1.14
N TYR A 55 -19.00 0.06 1.41
CA TYR A 55 -20.41 -0.21 1.22
C TYR A 55 -21.09 -0.86 2.45
N ASP A 56 -20.93 -2.15 2.69
CA ASP A 56 -21.76 -2.93 3.62
C ASP A 56 -21.78 -2.39 5.05
N GLN A 57 -20.65 -1.96 5.59
CA GLN A 57 -20.63 -1.35 6.92
C GLN A 57 -21.52 -0.12 7.03
N TRP A 58 -21.71 0.60 5.94
CA TRP A 58 -22.55 1.81 5.93
C TRP A 58 -24.02 1.47 5.80
N ILE A 59 -24.36 0.42 5.05
CA ILE A 59 -25.72 -0.13 5.01
C ILE A 59 -26.12 -0.61 6.41
N LEU A 60 -25.29 -1.43 7.05
CA LEU A 60 -25.51 -1.90 8.43
C LEU A 60 -25.75 -0.73 9.38
N LYS A 61 -24.84 0.25 9.40
CA LYS A 61 -24.95 1.42 10.29
C LYS A 61 -26.16 2.28 9.99
N ALA A 62 -26.57 2.39 8.72
CA ALA A 62 -27.76 3.14 8.34
C ALA A 62 -29.01 2.49 8.90
N ILE A 63 -29.16 1.17 8.79
CA ILE A 63 -30.28 0.42 9.35
C ILE A 63 -30.33 0.57 10.87
N LEU A 64 -29.20 0.38 11.57
CA LEU A 64 -29.10 0.53 13.02
C LEU A 64 -29.43 1.97 13.50
N ALA A 65 -29.18 2.98 12.67
CA ALA A 65 -29.49 4.37 12.96
C ALA A 65 -30.93 4.76 12.56
N GLY A 66 -31.75 3.80 12.09
CA GLY A 66 -33.13 4.04 11.67
C GLY A 66 -33.26 4.70 10.29
N PHE A 67 -32.19 4.76 9.49
CA PHE A 67 -32.26 5.25 8.11
C PHE A 67 -32.71 4.17 7.13
N ASN A 68 -33.38 4.58 6.08
CA ASN A 68 -33.72 3.69 4.97
C ASN A 68 -32.43 3.24 4.24
N PRO A 69 -32.15 1.93 4.13
CA PRO A 69 -30.92 1.42 3.52
C PRO A 69 -30.81 1.77 2.03
N LYS A 70 -31.91 1.88 1.31
CA LYS A 70 -31.92 2.33 -0.10
C LYS A 70 -31.39 3.75 -0.27
N LYS A 71 -31.71 4.67 0.66
CA LYS A 71 -31.16 6.03 0.63
C LYS A 71 -29.64 6.03 0.83
N MET A 72 -29.11 5.15 1.68
CA MET A 72 -27.68 4.97 1.87
C MET A 72 -27.04 4.36 0.61
N ASN A 73 -27.64 3.31 0.05
CA ASN A 73 -27.20 2.71 -1.22
C ASN A 73 -27.09 3.78 -2.32
N ASP A 74 -28.15 4.58 -2.51
CA ASP A 74 -28.20 5.61 -3.55
C ASP A 74 -27.17 6.73 -3.30
N HIS A 75 -26.88 7.03 -2.04
CA HIS A 75 -25.82 7.98 -1.67
C HIS A 75 -24.43 7.47 -2.09
N ILE A 76 -24.18 6.18 -1.93
CA ILE A 76 -22.89 5.58 -2.28
C ILE A 76 -22.83 5.30 -3.78
N ILE A 77 -23.79 4.55 -4.31
CA ILE A 77 -23.71 4.00 -5.68
C ILE A 77 -24.11 5.04 -6.73
N LEU A 78 -25.27 5.72 -6.56
CA LEU A 78 -25.74 6.66 -7.59
C LEU A 78 -25.05 8.03 -7.51
N LYS A 79 -24.75 8.51 -6.29
CA LYS A 79 -24.13 9.84 -6.11
C LYS A 79 -22.61 9.77 -5.98
N GLY A 80 -22.01 8.58 -5.93
CA GLY A 80 -20.56 8.38 -5.78
C GLY A 80 -19.98 8.99 -4.50
N ARG A 81 -20.77 9.08 -3.42
CA ARG A 81 -20.35 9.71 -2.17
C ARG A 81 -19.95 8.66 -1.14
N SER A 82 -18.98 9.00 -0.29
CA SER A 82 -18.61 8.15 0.84
C SER A 82 -19.77 7.99 1.81
N GLY A 83 -20.05 6.75 2.26
CA GLY A 83 -21.06 6.48 3.29
C GLY A 83 -20.81 7.26 4.59
N TYR A 84 -19.53 7.54 4.91
CA TYR A 84 -19.15 8.40 6.04
C TYR A 84 -19.79 9.80 6.00
N SER A 85 -20.00 10.35 4.81
CA SER A 85 -20.58 11.70 4.62
C SER A 85 -22.10 11.75 4.73
N PHE A 86 -22.79 10.60 4.90
CA PHE A 86 -24.24 10.54 4.91
C PHE A 86 -24.85 11.15 6.17
N SER A 87 -24.37 10.76 7.35
CA SER A 87 -24.84 11.28 8.64
C SER A 87 -23.78 11.07 9.74
N SER A 88 -23.66 12.06 10.65
CA SER A 88 -22.80 11.94 11.83
C SER A 88 -23.28 10.86 12.82
N LEU A 89 -24.57 10.53 12.82
CA LEU A 89 -25.16 9.49 13.68
C LEU A 89 -24.56 8.09 13.43
N LEU A 90 -24.07 7.84 12.21
CA LEU A 90 -23.45 6.55 11.88
C LEU A 90 -22.20 6.24 12.71
N ARG A 91 -21.57 7.27 13.28
CA ARG A 91 -20.40 7.13 14.15
C ARG A 91 -20.72 6.50 15.50
N SER A 92 -22.01 6.55 15.92
CA SER A 92 -22.47 5.95 17.17
C SER A 92 -22.52 4.42 17.12
N PHE A 93 -22.32 3.82 15.92
CA PHE A 93 -22.32 2.38 15.71
C PHE A 93 -20.91 1.90 15.34
N PRO A 94 -20.03 1.65 16.33
CA PRO A 94 -18.68 1.13 16.06
C PRO A 94 -18.78 -0.27 15.45
N LEU A 95 -17.88 -0.58 14.51
CA LEU A 95 -17.79 -1.89 13.90
C LEU A 95 -16.31 -2.24 13.68
N ASN A 96 -15.91 -3.41 14.14
CA ASN A 96 -14.57 -3.94 13.87
C ASN A 96 -14.59 -4.56 12.46
N ASN A 97 -14.62 -3.72 11.42
CA ASN A 97 -14.77 -4.16 10.05
C ASN A 97 -13.43 -4.38 9.36
N PHE A 98 -13.22 -5.56 8.79
CA PHE A 98 -12.06 -5.87 7.95
C PHE A 98 -12.53 -6.13 6.51
N ASP A 99 -11.96 -5.40 5.57
CA ASP A 99 -12.28 -5.49 4.15
C ASP A 99 -11.22 -6.33 3.42
N VAL A 100 -11.65 -7.39 2.74
CA VAL A 100 -10.75 -8.31 2.04
C VAL A 100 -10.48 -7.92 0.59
N MET A 101 -11.13 -6.86 0.07
CA MET A 101 -10.89 -6.40 -1.30
C MET A 101 -9.41 -6.02 -1.50
N PRO A 102 -8.77 -6.44 -2.60
CA PRO A 102 -7.37 -6.10 -2.89
C PRO A 102 -7.19 -4.60 -3.18
N ASN A 103 -5.94 -4.17 -3.12
CA ASN A 103 -5.52 -2.88 -3.64
C ASN A 103 -4.43 -3.13 -4.71
N PRO A 104 -4.61 -2.73 -5.98
CA PRO A 104 -5.78 -2.01 -6.51
C PRO A 104 -7.08 -2.82 -6.43
N PRO A 105 -8.25 -2.14 -6.41
CA PRO A 105 -9.56 -2.80 -6.29
C PRO A 105 -9.85 -3.71 -7.49
N ILE A 106 -10.36 -4.91 -7.22
CA ILE A 106 -10.82 -5.88 -8.22
C ILE A 106 -12.22 -6.30 -7.78
N GLY A 107 -13.16 -6.47 -8.70
CA GLY A 107 -14.51 -6.97 -8.37
C GLY A 107 -14.47 -8.43 -7.89
N LEU A 108 -15.38 -8.80 -6.96
CA LEU A 108 -15.44 -10.17 -6.41
C LEU A 108 -15.60 -11.21 -7.53
N LYS A 109 -16.48 -10.97 -8.48
CA LYS A 109 -16.70 -11.87 -9.64
C LYS A 109 -15.45 -12.07 -10.50
N THR A 110 -14.64 -11.04 -10.64
CA THR A 110 -13.34 -11.15 -11.35
C THR A 110 -12.37 -12.03 -10.56
N LEU A 111 -12.33 -11.89 -9.23
CA LEU A 111 -11.51 -12.76 -8.39
C LEU A 111 -12.01 -14.21 -8.39
N GLU A 112 -13.33 -14.43 -8.35
CA GLU A 112 -13.92 -15.77 -8.51
C GLU A 112 -13.41 -16.44 -9.79
N GLY A 113 -13.38 -15.70 -10.91
CA GLY A 113 -12.83 -16.21 -12.18
C GLY A 113 -11.36 -16.59 -12.07
N PHE A 114 -10.53 -15.76 -11.43
CA PHE A 114 -9.11 -16.10 -11.21
C PHE A 114 -8.89 -17.26 -10.25
N MET A 115 -9.80 -17.45 -9.29
CA MET A 115 -9.76 -18.59 -8.36
C MET A 115 -10.30 -19.88 -8.95
N GLY A 116 -10.88 -19.85 -10.15
CA GLY A 116 -11.55 -21.00 -10.76
C GLY A 116 -12.87 -21.37 -10.08
N SER A 117 -13.49 -20.44 -9.36
CA SER A 117 -14.81 -20.62 -8.76
C SER A 117 -15.92 -20.51 -9.81
N ASN A 118 -17.04 -21.20 -9.58
CA ASN A 118 -18.24 -21.01 -10.40
C ASN A 118 -18.86 -19.64 -10.11
N ILE A 119 -18.73 -18.72 -11.06
CA ILE A 119 -19.36 -17.40 -10.96
C ILE A 119 -20.87 -17.59 -10.97
N LYS A 120 -21.53 -17.02 -9.95
CA LYS A 120 -22.99 -16.97 -9.89
C LYS A 120 -23.44 -15.54 -9.90
N GLU A 121 -24.47 -15.26 -10.67
CA GLU A 121 -25.13 -13.97 -10.73
C GLU A 121 -26.59 -14.17 -10.39
N THR A 122 -27.26 -13.11 -9.94
CA THR A 122 -28.68 -13.13 -9.69
C THR A 122 -29.45 -12.66 -10.92
N ASP A 123 -30.55 -13.36 -11.26
CA ASP A 123 -31.50 -12.91 -12.28
C ASP A 123 -32.46 -11.84 -11.74
N VAL A 124 -32.42 -11.51 -10.44
CA VAL A 124 -33.26 -10.51 -9.79
C VAL A 124 -32.69 -9.11 -10.03
N PRO A 125 -33.35 -8.25 -10.83
CA PRO A 125 -32.82 -6.93 -11.15
C PRO A 125 -32.87 -6.00 -9.94
N PHE A 126 -31.78 -5.31 -9.61
CA PHE A 126 -31.71 -4.37 -8.48
C PHE A 126 -32.59 -3.11 -8.63
N ASN A 127 -33.10 -2.84 -9.84
CA ASN A 127 -33.96 -1.70 -10.13
C ASN A 127 -35.50 -2.02 -10.08
N ILE A 128 -35.86 -3.18 -9.53
CA ILE A 128 -37.29 -3.54 -9.34
C ILE A 128 -38.00 -2.46 -8.54
N ASP A 129 -39.12 -1.98 -9.09
CA ASP A 129 -39.96 -0.95 -8.48
C ASP A 129 -41.23 -1.53 -7.82
N ARG A 130 -41.08 -2.61 -7.10
CA ARG A 130 -42.06 -3.27 -6.25
C ARG A 130 -41.35 -4.09 -5.17
N PRO A 131 -42.07 -4.53 -4.12
CA PRO A 131 -41.54 -5.54 -3.21
C PRO A 131 -41.16 -6.82 -3.97
N LEU A 132 -40.10 -7.50 -3.50
CA LEU A 132 -39.67 -8.77 -4.04
C LEU A 132 -40.69 -9.86 -3.75
N THR A 133 -40.88 -10.80 -4.66
CA THR A 133 -41.67 -12.00 -4.41
C THR A 133 -40.86 -12.96 -3.50
N LYS A 134 -41.54 -13.98 -2.99
CA LYS A 134 -40.88 -14.98 -2.14
C LYS A 134 -39.79 -15.71 -2.89
N GLU A 135 -40.02 -16.04 -4.15
CA GLU A 135 -39.04 -16.71 -5.02
C GLU A 135 -37.83 -15.80 -5.29
N GLU A 136 -38.05 -14.51 -5.52
CA GLU A 136 -36.96 -13.53 -5.72
C GLU A 136 -36.14 -13.35 -4.45
N ILE A 137 -36.77 -13.36 -3.27
CA ILE A 137 -36.09 -13.34 -1.97
C ILE A 137 -35.21 -14.59 -1.82
N GLU A 138 -35.75 -15.80 -2.10
CA GLU A 138 -35.02 -17.05 -2.01
C GLU A 138 -33.79 -17.05 -2.95
N GLN A 139 -33.96 -16.56 -4.19
CA GLN A 139 -32.85 -16.42 -5.15
C GLN A 139 -31.80 -15.42 -4.66
N THR A 140 -32.21 -14.27 -4.12
CA THR A 140 -31.29 -13.26 -3.59
C THR A 140 -30.53 -13.76 -2.37
N VAL A 141 -31.19 -14.49 -1.45
CA VAL A 141 -30.55 -15.15 -0.31
C VAL A 141 -29.49 -16.18 -0.77
N PHE A 142 -29.80 -16.95 -1.80
CA PHE A 142 -28.86 -17.92 -2.37
C PHE A 142 -27.63 -17.21 -2.96
N TYR A 143 -27.85 -16.16 -3.73
CA TYR A 143 -26.80 -15.33 -4.33
C TYR A 143 -25.91 -14.67 -3.26
N CYS A 144 -26.51 -13.93 -2.32
CA CYS A 144 -25.78 -13.29 -1.22
C CYS A 144 -25.01 -14.31 -0.34
N THR A 145 -25.58 -15.53 -0.15
CA THR A 145 -24.90 -16.62 0.54
C THR A 145 -23.62 -17.02 -0.20
N HIS A 146 -23.70 -17.16 -1.53
CA HIS A 146 -22.55 -17.47 -2.37
C HIS A 146 -21.46 -16.39 -2.27
N ASP A 147 -21.83 -15.11 -2.31
CA ASP A 147 -20.89 -14.02 -2.21
C ASP A 147 -20.16 -13.98 -0.84
N VAL A 148 -20.86 -14.33 0.25
CA VAL A 148 -20.23 -14.53 1.56
C VAL A 148 -19.26 -15.72 1.56
N GLU A 149 -19.62 -16.84 0.92
CA GLU A 149 -18.75 -18.01 0.81
C GLU A 149 -17.47 -17.69 0.00
N GLU A 150 -17.61 -16.95 -1.11
CA GLU A 150 -16.44 -16.51 -1.90
C GLU A 150 -15.59 -15.49 -1.12
N THR A 151 -16.21 -14.59 -0.36
CA THR A 151 -15.50 -13.69 0.56
C THR A 151 -14.66 -14.46 1.59
N ILE A 152 -15.16 -15.59 2.11
CA ILE A 152 -14.39 -16.47 3.01
C ILE A 152 -13.17 -17.06 2.27
N LYS A 153 -13.32 -17.51 1.02
CA LYS A 153 -12.20 -18.04 0.22
C LYS A 153 -11.14 -16.98 -0.02
N VAL A 154 -11.56 -15.77 -0.40
CA VAL A 154 -10.65 -14.62 -0.56
C VAL A 154 -9.92 -14.31 0.75
N PHE A 155 -10.63 -14.31 1.88
CA PHE A 155 -10.02 -14.10 3.19
C PHE A 155 -8.95 -15.15 3.51
N ILE A 156 -9.21 -16.42 3.24
CA ILE A 156 -8.24 -17.51 3.47
C ILE A 156 -6.98 -17.30 2.65
N GLN A 157 -7.11 -16.97 1.36
CA GLN A 157 -5.96 -16.68 0.50
C GLN A 157 -5.17 -15.44 0.95
N ARG A 158 -5.85 -14.45 1.52
CA ARG A 158 -5.26 -13.19 1.96
C ARG A 158 -5.05 -13.10 3.48
N LYS A 159 -5.14 -14.23 4.17
CA LYS A 159 -5.03 -14.30 5.64
C LYS A 159 -3.76 -13.63 6.17
N SER A 160 -2.65 -13.72 5.45
CA SER A 160 -1.40 -13.06 5.83
C SER A 160 -1.53 -11.55 5.97
N GLN A 161 -2.40 -10.90 5.21
CA GLN A 161 -2.65 -9.46 5.33
C GLN A 161 -3.45 -9.13 6.59
N PHE A 162 -4.48 -9.94 6.87
CA PHE A 162 -5.24 -9.82 8.11
C PHE A 162 -4.34 -10.03 9.34
N ASP A 163 -3.53 -11.10 9.34
CA ASP A 163 -2.60 -11.40 10.43
C ASP A 163 -1.58 -10.28 10.63
N ALA A 164 -1.11 -9.67 9.53
CA ALA A 164 -0.21 -8.52 9.58
C ALA A 164 -0.86 -7.31 10.26
N MET A 165 -2.09 -6.95 9.88
CA MET A 165 -2.83 -5.86 10.50
C MET A 165 -3.11 -6.13 11.97
N LEU A 166 -3.56 -7.34 12.31
CA LEU A 166 -3.82 -7.75 13.69
C LEU A 166 -2.55 -7.71 14.55
N THR A 167 -1.40 -8.07 13.98
CA THR A 167 -0.09 -7.98 14.65
C THR A 167 0.24 -6.54 14.98
N LEU A 168 0.08 -5.60 14.05
CA LEU A 168 0.32 -4.18 14.29
C LEU A 168 -0.62 -3.63 15.37
N VAL A 169 -1.92 -3.94 15.29
CA VAL A 169 -2.92 -3.53 16.31
C VAL A 169 -2.49 -3.99 17.70
N LYS A 170 -2.10 -5.26 17.85
CA LYS A 170 -1.67 -5.84 19.13
C LYS A 170 -0.34 -5.26 19.62
N GLN A 171 0.67 -5.19 18.74
CA GLN A 171 2.02 -4.73 19.07
C GLN A 171 2.02 -3.30 19.58
N PHE A 172 1.24 -2.42 18.94
CA PHE A 172 1.17 -1.00 19.29
C PHE A 172 -0.03 -0.67 20.20
N LYS A 173 -0.70 -1.70 20.75
CA LYS A 173 -1.85 -1.57 21.68
C LYS A 173 -2.96 -0.66 21.17
N LEU A 174 -3.25 -0.73 19.87
CA LEU A 174 -4.32 0.04 19.24
C LEU A 174 -5.69 -0.62 19.51
N PRO A 175 -6.78 0.15 19.44
CA PRO A 175 -8.13 -0.41 19.47
C PRO A 175 -8.34 -1.43 18.34
N ILE A 176 -9.05 -2.52 18.62
CA ILE A 176 -9.32 -3.55 17.59
C ILE A 176 -10.10 -3.01 16.39
N SER A 177 -10.88 -1.95 16.57
CA SER A 177 -11.57 -1.25 15.48
C SER A 177 -10.62 -0.66 14.43
N ASP A 178 -9.35 -0.43 14.78
CA ASP A 178 -8.34 0.05 13.83
C ASP A 178 -7.91 -1.01 12.81
N ILE A 179 -8.31 -2.28 12.98
CA ILE A 179 -8.10 -3.34 11.97
C ILE A 179 -8.77 -3.01 10.62
N GLY A 180 -9.81 -2.18 10.65
CA GLY A 180 -10.52 -1.69 9.46
C GLY A 180 -9.79 -0.59 8.70
N LYS A 181 -8.67 -0.07 9.18
CA LYS A 181 -7.90 0.97 8.50
C LYS A 181 -7.08 0.42 7.32
N THR A 182 -6.74 1.32 6.41
CA THR A 182 -5.70 1.03 5.40
C THR A 182 -4.33 0.93 6.06
N GLU A 183 -3.36 0.33 5.38
CA GLU A 183 -1.96 0.29 5.85
C GLU A 183 -1.42 1.70 6.15
N ALA A 184 -1.73 2.69 5.29
CA ALA A 184 -1.39 4.10 5.52
C ALA A 184 -2.10 4.68 6.76
N GLY A 185 -3.37 4.36 6.95
CA GLY A 185 -4.15 4.84 8.09
C GLY A 185 -3.69 4.25 9.42
N ILE A 186 -3.31 2.95 9.46
CA ILE A 186 -2.79 2.35 10.68
C ILE A 186 -1.38 2.86 11.00
N THR A 187 -0.54 3.10 9.98
CA THR A 187 0.78 3.70 10.16
C THR A 187 0.68 5.08 10.81
N ALA A 188 -0.22 5.94 10.32
CA ALA A 188 -0.47 7.25 10.94
C ALA A 188 -0.95 7.13 12.39
N LYS A 189 -1.76 6.12 12.73
CA LYS A 189 -2.19 5.83 14.10
C LYS A 189 -1.05 5.38 15.00
N ILE A 190 -0.19 4.48 14.50
CA ILE A 190 1.00 4.01 15.24
C ILE A 190 1.92 5.16 15.60
N LEU A 191 2.12 6.09 14.66
CA LEU A 191 2.97 7.27 14.85
C LEU A 191 2.26 8.41 15.60
N GLU A 192 0.98 8.23 15.94
CA GLU A 192 0.12 9.26 16.55
C GLU A 192 0.18 10.59 15.77
N CYS A 193 0.10 10.48 14.43
CA CYS A 193 0.14 11.65 13.56
C CYS A 193 -1.07 12.56 13.80
N GLU A 194 -0.82 13.87 13.77
CA GLU A 194 -1.84 14.90 13.81
C GLU A 194 -1.92 15.63 12.46
N MET A 195 -3.15 15.80 11.97
CA MET A 195 -3.38 16.55 10.74
C MET A 195 -2.87 17.97 10.89
N THR A 196 -1.91 18.33 10.04
CA THR A 196 -1.33 19.68 10.01
C THR A 196 -1.50 20.28 8.61
N LYS A 197 -1.93 21.52 8.54
CA LYS A 197 -1.96 22.24 7.26
C LYS A 197 -0.52 22.46 6.77
N ARG A 198 -0.26 22.12 5.50
CA ARG A 198 1.03 22.27 4.84
C ARG A 198 0.86 23.15 3.60
N ASP A 199 1.76 24.08 3.41
CA ASP A 199 1.85 24.98 2.27
C ASP A 199 3.26 24.97 1.62
N ASP A 200 4.14 24.11 2.13
CA ASP A 200 5.53 23.92 1.71
C ASP A 200 5.75 22.69 0.82
N GLU A 201 4.73 22.23 0.12
CA GLU A 201 4.73 20.96 -0.64
C GLU A 201 5.91 20.84 -1.61
N PHE A 202 6.31 21.94 -2.24
CA PHE A 202 7.38 21.97 -3.24
C PHE A 202 8.73 22.45 -2.71
N ASP A 203 8.83 22.75 -1.41
CA ASP A 203 10.07 23.25 -0.78
C ASP A 203 10.95 22.09 -0.32
N PHE A 204 11.02 21.04 -1.14
CA PHE A 204 11.85 19.87 -0.84
C PHE A 204 13.33 20.20 -0.76
N ILE A 205 14.05 19.46 0.07
CA ILE A 205 15.46 19.66 0.37
C ILE A 205 16.30 18.73 -0.50
N ILE A 206 17.41 19.21 -1.03
CA ILE A 206 18.48 18.40 -1.62
C ILE A 206 19.59 18.30 -0.59
N GLU A 207 19.93 17.08 -0.18
CA GLU A 207 20.90 16.83 0.89
C GLU A 207 22.34 17.12 0.42
N ASP A 208 23.18 17.64 1.33
CA ASP A 208 24.53 18.11 1.02
C ASP A 208 25.49 16.98 0.59
N TYR A 209 25.21 15.71 0.98
CA TYR A 209 26.04 14.59 0.56
C TYR A 209 25.90 14.23 -0.93
N GLN A 210 24.91 14.76 -1.61
CA GLN A 210 24.63 14.51 -3.03
C GLN A 210 25.72 15.15 -3.90
N GLN A 211 26.60 14.32 -4.47
CA GLN A 211 27.73 14.77 -5.29
C GLN A 211 27.64 14.21 -6.71
N ILE A 212 27.05 14.96 -7.62
CA ILE A 212 26.98 14.65 -9.04
C ILE A 212 27.97 15.52 -9.80
N LYS A 213 28.86 14.90 -10.57
CA LYS A 213 29.94 15.60 -11.33
C LYS A 213 29.67 15.60 -12.84
N LYS A 214 29.22 14.48 -13.39
CA LYS A 214 29.01 14.28 -14.82
C LYS A 214 27.61 14.71 -15.28
N TYR A 215 26.59 14.36 -14.52
CA TYR A 215 25.19 14.59 -14.88
C TYR A 215 24.57 15.78 -14.15
N THR A 216 25.30 16.89 -14.08
CA THR A 216 24.92 18.10 -13.31
C THR A 216 23.58 18.69 -13.75
N GLN A 217 23.19 18.53 -15.03
CA GLN A 217 21.89 18.96 -15.55
C GLN A 217 20.70 18.36 -14.80
N VAL A 218 20.86 17.17 -14.19
CA VAL A 218 19.81 16.56 -13.36
C VAL A 218 19.68 17.30 -12.04
N MET A 219 20.80 17.65 -11.41
CA MET A 219 20.83 18.47 -10.18
C MET A 219 20.23 19.85 -10.42
N ASP A 220 20.59 20.50 -11.52
CA ASP A 220 20.10 21.84 -11.87
C ASP A 220 18.60 21.79 -12.15
N TRP A 221 18.11 20.71 -12.79
CA TRP A 221 16.69 20.50 -13.01
C TRP A 221 15.94 20.36 -11.69
N PHE A 222 16.41 19.53 -10.75
CA PHE A 222 15.75 19.40 -9.44
C PHE A 222 15.76 20.71 -8.65
N ARG A 223 16.86 21.46 -8.66
CA ARG A 223 16.92 22.82 -8.04
C ARG A 223 15.88 23.76 -8.64
N ALA A 224 15.68 23.69 -9.95
CA ALA A 224 14.67 24.51 -10.64
C ALA A 224 13.22 24.05 -10.34
N GLN A 225 13.02 22.86 -9.79
CA GLN A 225 11.69 22.37 -9.36
C GLN A 225 11.36 22.79 -7.91
N GLN A 226 12.32 23.24 -7.10
CA GLN A 226 12.03 23.73 -5.75
C GLN A 226 11.09 24.93 -5.82
N GLY A 227 10.02 24.93 -5.01
CA GLY A 227 8.98 25.96 -5.03
C GLY A 227 8.07 25.95 -6.27
N ASN A 228 8.20 24.98 -7.19
CA ASN A 228 7.47 24.95 -8.45
C ASN A 228 6.21 24.07 -8.36
N PRO A 229 4.98 24.64 -8.40
CA PRO A 229 3.74 23.86 -8.36
C PRO A 229 3.56 22.88 -9.53
N ALA A 230 4.27 23.07 -10.65
CA ALA A 230 4.22 22.18 -11.80
C ALA A 230 5.12 20.94 -11.66
N TYR A 231 5.83 20.78 -10.54
CA TYR A 231 6.76 19.66 -10.32
C TYR A 231 6.15 18.27 -10.61
N TYR A 232 4.90 18.04 -10.20
CA TYR A 232 4.26 16.74 -10.44
C TYR A 232 3.97 16.42 -11.91
N SER A 233 3.82 17.43 -12.74
CA SER A 233 3.63 17.28 -14.19
C SER A 233 4.94 17.30 -14.97
N ASN A 234 5.99 17.91 -14.41
CA ASN A 234 7.28 18.08 -15.06
C ASN A 234 8.09 16.77 -15.02
N LYS A 235 8.81 16.50 -16.09
CA LYS A 235 9.68 15.35 -16.24
C LYS A 235 10.94 15.76 -17.00
N LEU A 236 12.08 15.24 -16.55
CA LEU A 236 13.34 15.35 -17.27
C LEU A 236 13.65 14.01 -17.93
N VAL A 237 13.99 14.05 -19.20
CA VAL A 237 14.53 12.88 -19.92
C VAL A 237 15.96 13.18 -20.33
N VAL A 238 16.90 12.32 -19.92
CA VAL A 238 18.33 12.49 -20.17
C VAL A 238 19.02 11.15 -20.34
N MET A 239 20.08 11.11 -21.17
CA MET A 239 20.91 9.91 -21.34
C MET A 239 21.90 9.78 -20.18
N ILE A 240 21.84 8.67 -19.44
CA ILE A 240 22.73 8.30 -18.35
C ILE A 240 23.38 6.96 -18.70
N ALA A 241 24.69 6.89 -18.74
CA ALA A 241 25.44 5.67 -19.10
C ALA A 241 24.88 4.98 -20.38
N ASN A 242 24.58 5.75 -21.40
CA ASN A 242 23.96 5.33 -22.67
C ASN A 242 22.54 4.73 -22.56
N VAL A 243 21.85 4.95 -21.44
CA VAL A 243 20.45 4.53 -21.22
C VAL A 243 19.57 5.76 -21.06
N PRO A 244 18.43 5.86 -21.75
CA PRO A 244 17.49 6.96 -21.56
C PRO A 244 16.81 6.84 -20.20
N HIS A 245 16.94 7.89 -19.38
CA HIS A 245 16.39 7.97 -18.04
C HIS A 245 15.36 9.08 -17.93
N LYS A 246 14.33 8.80 -17.13
CA LYS A 246 13.28 9.73 -16.80
C LYS A 246 13.30 10.01 -15.30
N PHE A 247 13.37 11.29 -14.94
CA PHE A 247 13.28 11.80 -13.58
C PHE A 247 11.98 12.56 -13.37
N GLY A 248 11.46 12.57 -12.15
CA GLY A 248 10.24 13.28 -11.78
C GLY A 248 9.71 12.87 -10.41
N ALA A 249 8.49 13.25 -10.10
CA ALA A 249 7.86 13.00 -8.79
C ALA A 249 7.61 11.51 -8.46
N GLY A 250 7.75 10.62 -9.46
CA GLY A 250 7.51 9.17 -9.28
C GLY A 250 8.75 8.32 -9.04
N GLY A 251 9.95 8.87 -9.26
CA GLY A 251 11.22 8.14 -9.15
C GLY A 251 12.05 8.18 -10.44
N ILE A 252 13.23 7.55 -10.41
CA ILE A 252 14.11 7.37 -11.56
C ILE A 252 13.73 6.08 -12.30
N HIS A 253 13.67 6.15 -13.62
CA HIS A 253 13.42 4.98 -14.46
C HIS A 253 14.21 5.08 -15.76
N GLY A 254 14.97 4.05 -16.07
CA GLY A 254 15.67 3.90 -17.34
C GLY A 254 15.89 2.43 -17.67
N ALA A 255 15.83 2.09 -18.96
CA ALA A 255 16.13 0.73 -19.42
C ALA A 255 16.67 0.73 -20.84
N ARG A 256 17.59 -0.19 -21.15
CA ARG A 256 18.00 -0.50 -22.53
C ARG A 256 16.90 -1.31 -23.20
N PRO A 257 16.34 -0.85 -24.31
CA PRO A 257 15.30 -1.59 -24.99
C PRO A 257 15.87 -2.89 -25.59
N LYS A 258 15.12 -4.00 -25.45
CA LYS A 258 15.46 -5.31 -26.04
C LYS A 258 16.85 -5.86 -25.67
N TYR A 259 17.39 -5.47 -24.52
CA TYR A 259 18.64 -6.02 -24.03
C TYR A 259 18.46 -7.50 -23.64
N LYS A 260 19.48 -8.31 -23.95
CA LYS A 260 19.54 -9.72 -23.56
C LYS A 260 20.91 -9.98 -22.96
N PHE A 261 20.93 -10.54 -21.77
CA PHE A 261 22.13 -11.05 -21.15
C PHE A 261 22.14 -12.58 -21.22
N MET A 262 23.28 -13.13 -21.63
CA MET A 262 23.52 -14.57 -21.64
C MET A 262 24.86 -14.83 -20.94
N PRO A 263 24.94 -15.78 -19.99
CA PRO A 263 26.20 -16.11 -19.33
C PRO A 263 27.25 -16.67 -20.28
N GLY A 264 28.50 -16.60 -19.89
CA GLY A 264 29.59 -17.21 -20.64
C GLY A 264 30.26 -16.35 -21.72
N HIS A 265 29.91 -15.05 -21.80
CA HIS A 265 30.52 -14.11 -22.75
C HIS A 265 31.56 -13.18 -22.11
N GLY A 266 32.27 -13.63 -21.05
CA GLY A 266 33.25 -12.83 -20.32
C GLY A 266 32.68 -11.63 -19.57
N ARG A 267 31.37 -11.71 -19.20
CA ARG A 267 30.68 -10.69 -18.46
C ARG A 267 29.80 -11.31 -17.38
N GLN A 268 29.69 -10.63 -16.27
CA GLN A 268 28.73 -10.90 -15.18
C GLN A 268 27.69 -9.80 -15.13
N CYS A 269 26.50 -10.14 -14.63
CA CYS A 269 25.37 -9.22 -14.51
C CYS A 269 24.84 -9.22 -13.08
N TRP A 270 24.64 -8.04 -12.53
CA TRP A 270 24.25 -7.86 -11.14
C TRP A 270 23.00 -6.99 -11.01
N HIS A 271 22.06 -7.43 -10.18
CA HIS A 271 21.03 -6.59 -9.63
C HIS A 271 21.52 -6.04 -8.29
N ILE A 272 21.63 -4.73 -8.21
CA ILE A 272 22.05 -3.98 -7.02
C ILE A 272 20.82 -3.28 -6.48
N ASP A 273 20.29 -3.71 -5.34
CA ASP A 273 19.03 -3.21 -4.76
C ASP A 273 19.27 -2.57 -3.40
N VAL A 274 18.60 -1.45 -3.12
CA VAL A 274 18.74 -0.77 -1.83
C VAL A 274 17.79 -1.37 -0.80
N THR A 275 18.32 -1.99 0.22
CA THR A 275 17.53 -2.61 1.29
C THR A 275 16.60 -1.61 1.96
N SER A 276 15.27 -1.77 1.76
CA SER A 276 14.25 -0.92 2.39
C SER A 276 14.52 0.57 2.19
N TYR A 277 14.76 1.00 0.95
CA TYR A 277 15.34 2.30 0.60
C TYR A 277 14.64 3.49 1.24
N TYR A 278 13.34 3.70 0.97
CA TYR A 278 12.60 4.82 1.53
C TYR A 278 12.59 4.83 3.07
N PRO A 279 12.31 3.70 3.75
CA PRO A 279 12.41 3.66 5.20
C PRO A 279 13.79 3.98 5.74
N SER A 280 14.86 3.44 5.16
CA SER A 280 16.24 3.72 5.62
C SER A 280 16.60 5.20 5.44
N TYR A 281 16.24 5.78 4.28
CA TYR A 281 16.46 7.19 4.01
C TYR A 281 15.73 8.10 5.01
N LEU A 282 14.42 7.85 5.23
CA LEU A 282 13.61 8.66 6.16
C LEU A 282 14.20 8.69 7.58
N ILE A 283 14.78 7.58 8.02
CA ILE A 283 15.40 7.48 9.35
C ILE A 283 16.79 8.12 9.33
N ALA A 284 17.63 7.77 8.34
CA ALA A 284 19.00 8.26 8.26
C ALA A 284 19.04 9.80 8.24
N HIS A 285 18.20 10.42 7.45
CA HIS A 285 18.22 11.87 7.23
C HIS A 285 17.15 12.64 8.03
N ASP A 286 16.46 11.97 8.97
CA ASP A 286 15.45 12.62 9.83
C ASP A 286 14.31 13.25 9.03
N ARG A 287 13.80 12.51 8.03
CA ARG A 287 12.76 12.95 7.10
C ARG A 287 11.42 12.20 7.29
N ILE A 288 11.24 11.53 8.43
CA ILE A 288 9.93 11.00 8.83
C ILE A 288 8.94 12.17 8.91
N THR A 289 7.67 11.91 8.57
CA THR A 289 6.67 12.97 8.58
C THR A 289 6.73 13.83 9.84
N ARG A 290 6.74 15.14 9.68
CA ARG A 290 6.71 16.14 10.77
C ARG A 290 5.39 16.13 11.55
N SER A 291 4.38 15.38 11.07
CA SER A 291 3.10 15.20 11.74
C SER A 291 3.15 14.11 12.82
N ALA A 292 4.21 13.29 12.88
CA ALA A 292 4.35 12.21 13.84
C ALA A 292 4.74 12.72 15.23
N LYS A 293 3.99 12.32 16.27
CA LYS A 293 4.39 12.55 17.66
C LYS A 293 5.41 11.51 18.13
N HIS A 294 5.38 10.32 17.54
CA HIS A 294 6.22 9.18 17.92
C HIS A 294 7.00 8.61 16.73
N PRO A 295 7.90 9.42 16.10
CA PRO A 295 8.72 8.96 14.98
C PRO A 295 9.65 7.80 15.35
N GLU A 296 10.03 7.66 16.64
CA GLU A 296 10.85 6.56 17.15
C GLU A 296 10.20 5.18 16.95
N ARG A 297 8.87 5.09 16.88
CA ARG A 297 8.15 3.84 16.59
C ARG A 297 8.39 3.36 15.16
N TYR A 298 8.60 4.29 14.22
CA TYR A 298 8.97 3.96 12.85
C TYR A 298 10.38 3.39 12.78
N SER A 299 11.33 4.04 13.43
CA SER A 299 12.71 3.57 13.52
C SER A 299 12.78 2.21 14.22
N TRP A 300 12.04 2.02 15.33
CA TRP A 300 11.95 0.73 16.00
C TRP A 300 11.44 -0.37 15.06
N ALA A 301 10.35 -0.12 14.33
CA ALA A 301 9.79 -1.10 13.39
C ALA A 301 10.77 -1.44 12.26
N TYR A 302 11.58 -0.47 11.81
CA TYR A 302 12.63 -0.65 10.81
C TYR A 302 13.72 -1.60 11.33
N PHE A 303 14.31 -1.32 12.49
CA PHE A 303 15.36 -2.18 13.03
C PHE A 303 14.86 -3.56 13.40
N HIS A 304 13.63 -3.63 13.93
CA HIS A 304 13.00 -4.91 14.23
C HIS A 304 12.77 -5.77 12.98
N GLN A 305 12.29 -5.19 11.88
CA GLN A 305 12.11 -5.94 10.62
C GLN A 305 13.44 -6.38 9.98
N ILE A 306 14.53 -5.62 10.15
CA ILE A 306 15.88 -6.03 9.71
C ILE A 306 16.36 -7.24 10.50
N GLU A 307 16.16 -7.22 11.82
CA GLU A 307 16.52 -8.37 12.65
C GLU A 307 15.72 -9.63 12.29
N LEU A 308 14.41 -9.50 12.05
CA LEU A 308 13.57 -10.59 11.56
C LEU A 308 14.02 -11.10 10.17
N LYS A 309 14.52 -10.20 9.29
CA LYS A 309 15.13 -10.58 7.99
C LYS A 309 16.36 -11.47 8.21
N ARG A 310 17.26 -11.08 9.13
CA ARG A 310 18.48 -11.84 9.46
C ARG A 310 18.16 -13.21 10.04
N GLN A 311 17.10 -13.32 10.82
CA GLN A 311 16.61 -14.57 11.40
C GLN A 311 15.81 -15.46 10.43
N GLY A 312 15.55 -15.02 9.19
CA GLY A 312 14.74 -15.75 8.22
C GLY A 312 13.23 -15.79 8.54
N ARG A 313 12.74 -14.99 9.50
CA ARG A 313 11.36 -14.98 10.01
C ARG A 313 10.45 -14.14 9.11
N LYS A 314 10.26 -14.58 7.85
CA LYS A 314 9.57 -13.82 6.79
C LYS A 314 8.13 -13.41 7.14
N SER A 315 7.35 -14.32 7.73
CA SER A 315 5.96 -14.06 8.11
C SER A 315 5.82 -13.00 9.20
N GLU A 316 6.71 -13.02 10.18
CA GLU A 316 6.70 -12.08 11.30
C GLU A 316 7.26 -10.69 10.91
N ARG A 317 8.08 -10.64 9.87
CA ARG A 317 8.59 -9.41 9.26
C ARG A 317 7.52 -8.64 8.48
N LEU A 318 6.56 -9.34 7.85
CA LEU A 318 5.59 -8.78 6.92
C LEU A 318 4.80 -7.58 7.46
N PRO A 319 4.28 -7.59 8.72
CA PRO A 319 3.56 -6.45 9.29
C PRO A 319 4.37 -5.15 9.27
N TYR A 320 5.61 -5.24 9.72
CA TYR A 320 6.50 -4.07 9.82
C TYR A 320 6.92 -3.57 8.44
N LYS A 321 7.25 -4.47 7.50
CA LYS A 321 7.54 -4.09 6.11
C LYS A 321 6.38 -3.32 5.48
N LYS A 322 5.13 -3.76 5.71
CA LYS A 322 3.93 -3.08 5.20
C LYS A 322 3.74 -1.70 5.84
N MET A 323 3.87 -1.59 7.16
CA MET A 323 3.83 -0.32 7.89
C MET A 323 4.85 0.68 7.35
N LEU A 324 6.10 0.25 7.19
CA LEU A 324 7.19 1.11 6.74
C LEU A 324 6.97 1.63 5.31
N ASN A 325 6.56 0.76 4.39
CA ASN A 325 6.31 1.15 3.00
C ASN A 325 5.07 2.04 2.85
N ALA A 326 4.08 1.88 3.73
CA ALA A 326 2.83 2.64 3.67
C ALA A 326 3.00 4.12 4.02
N LEU A 327 4.07 4.50 4.73
CA LEU A 327 4.27 5.89 5.17
C LEU A 327 4.43 6.85 3.99
N SER A 328 5.19 6.47 2.96
CA SER A 328 5.35 7.30 1.76
C SER A 328 3.99 7.65 1.10
N GLY A 329 3.10 6.66 0.98
CA GLY A 329 1.74 6.90 0.49
C GLY A 329 0.90 7.77 1.42
N ALA A 330 1.04 7.57 2.74
CA ALA A 330 0.35 8.38 3.75
C ALA A 330 0.79 9.85 3.72
N MET A 331 2.09 10.11 3.49
CA MET A 331 2.64 11.47 3.41
C MET A 331 2.15 12.24 2.17
N LYS A 332 1.71 11.56 1.12
CA LYS A 332 1.13 12.16 -0.10
C LYS A 332 -0.37 12.40 0.00
N ASP A 333 -1.08 11.68 0.86
CA ASP A 333 -2.53 11.74 0.95
C ASP A 333 -2.97 12.89 1.87
N LYS A 334 -3.53 13.96 1.27
CA LYS A 334 -4.01 15.15 1.99
C LYS A 334 -5.11 14.88 3.04
N TYR A 335 -5.72 13.70 3.01
CA TYR A 335 -6.72 13.28 3.99
C TYR A 335 -6.13 12.41 5.10
N ASN A 336 -4.86 12.04 5.00
CA ASN A 336 -4.18 11.23 5.99
C ASN A 336 -3.52 12.11 7.07
N PRO A 337 -3.64 11.79 8.37
CA PRO A 337 -2.97 12.55 9.42
C PRO A 337 -1.45 12.64 9.27
N ALA A 338 -0.82 11.70 8.54
CA ALA A 338 0.62 11.72 8.25
C ALA A 338 0.98 12.60 7.05
N TYR A 339 0.04 13.38 6.49
CA TYR A 339 0.28 14.23 5.31
C TYR A 339 1.47 15.15 5.51
N ASP A 340 2.50 14.99 4.70
CA ASP A 340 3.71 15.80 4.66
C ASP A 340 4.39 15.69 3.29
N PRO A 341 3.82 16.32 2.26
CA PRO A 341 4.30 16.18 0.89
C PRO A 341 5.71 16.72 0.67
N CYS A 342 6.12 17.73 1.44
CA CYS A 342 7.49 18.27 1.38
C CYS A 342 8.52 17.17 1.77
N MET A 343 8.33 16.50 2.91
CA MET A 343 9.24 15.43 3.34
C MET A 343 9.19 14.23 2.39
N ASN A 344 8.01 13.90 1.85
CA ASN A 344 7.92 12.87 0.83
C ASN A 344 8.67 13.23 -0.46
N ASN A 345 8.52 14.47 -0.97
CA ASN A 345 9.23 14.93 -2.15
C ASN A 345 10.74 14.99 -1.90
N THR A 346 11.17 15.44 -0.70
CA THR A 346 12.57 15.40 -0.25
C THR A 346 13.14 13.98 -0.37
N MET A 347 12.44 12.98 0.18
CA MET A 347 12.84 11.58 0.09
C MET A 347 12.96 11.13 -1.37
N VAL A 348 11.91 11.31 -2.18
CA VAL A 348 11.86 10.85 -3.57
C VAL A 348 12.96 11.49 -4.42
N VAL A 349 13.21 12.79 -4.24
CA VAL A 349 14.25 13.52 -4.98
C VAL A 349 15.64 12.99 -4.61
N ASN A 350 15.94 12.93 -3.32
CA ASN A 350 17.27 12.50 -2.88
C ASN A 350 17.56 11.02 -3.21
N CYS A 351 16.56 10.14 -3.12
CA CYS A 351 16.74 8.76 -3.55
C CYS A 351 17.06 8.65 -5.06
N GLN A 352 16.45 9.50 -5.92
CA GLN A 352 16.79 9.53 -7.34
C GLN A 352 18.21 10.05 -7.59
N ILE A 353 18.62 11.10 -6.88
CA ILE A 353 19.95 11.68 -7.02
C ILE A 353 21.00 10.70 -6.49
N SER A 354 20.72 10.00 -5.36
CA SER A 354 21.66 8.98 -4.84
C SER A 354 21.80 7.79 -5.79
N ALA A 355 20.72 7.34 -6.44
CA ALA A 355 20.81 6.30 -7.48
C ALA A 355 21.65 6.78 -8.68
N LEU A 356 21.47 8.03 -9.12
CA LEU A 356 22.28 8.64 -10.17
C LEU A 356 23.76 8.75 -9.74
N MET A 357 24.03 9.09 -8.49
CA MET A 357 25.38 9.14 -7.94
C MET A 357 26.06 7.77 -7.98
N LEU A 358 25.33 6.70 -7.62
CA LEU A 358 25.84 5.33 -7.74
C LEU A 358 26.17 4.97 -9.19
N ILE A 359 25.29 5.29 -10.14
CA ILE A 359 25.56 5.04 -11.57
C ILE A 359 26.82 5.79 -12.01
N GLU A 360 26.98 7.07 -11.67
CA GLU A 360 28.14 7.87 -12.03
C GLU A 360 29.43 7.32 -11.43
N MET A 361 29.39 6.82 -10.19
CA MET A 361 30.53 6.18 -9.54
C MET A 361 30.90 4.86 -10.22
N LEU A 362 29.94 4.05 -10.61
CA LEU A 362 30.17 2.76 -11.28
C LEU A 362 30.70 2.90 -12.72
N GLU A 363 30.45 4.04 -13.40
CA GLU A 363 30.94 4.26 -14.76
C GLU A 363 32.49 4.32 -14.88
N VAL A 364 33.23 4.39 -13.76
CA VAL A 364 34.69 4.35 -13.77
C VAL A 364 35.25 2.94 -14.02
N ILE A 365 34.44 1.88 -13.83
CA ILE A 365 34.82 0.50 -14.07
C ILE A 365 35.00 0.27 -15.57
N PRO A 366 36.18 -0.14 -16.05
CA PRO A 366 36.37 -0.44 -17.46
C PRO A 366 35.38 -1.51 -17.95
N GLY A 367 34.62 -1.20 -19.01
CA GLY A 367 33.62 -2.11 -19.55
C GLY A 367 32.29 -2.14 -18.79
N PHE A 368 32.06 -1.23 -17.86
CA PHE A 368 30.77 -1.06 -17.21
C PHE A 368 29.64 -0.80 -18.19
N GLU A 369 28.52 -1.47 -18.00
CA GLU A 369 27.28 -1.21 -18.73
C GLU A 369 26.10 -1.12 -17.78
N LEU A 370 25.39 0.01 -17.82
CA LEU A 370 24.08 0.12 -17.20
C LEU A 370 23.04 -0.52 -18.11
N ILE A 371 22.21 -1.41 -17.56
CA ILE A 371 21.13 -2.09 -18.28
C ILE A 371 19.79 -1.45 -17.93
N GLN A 372 19.52 -1.32 -16.64
CA GLN A 372 18.27 -0.77 -16.12
C GLN A 372 18.49 -0.04 -14.80
N SER A 373 17.66 0.96 -14.55
CA SER A 373 17.48 1.51 -13.21
C SER A 373 15.99 1.64 -12.90
N ASN A 374 15.65 1.44 -11.66
CA ASN A 374 14.33 1.73 -11.11
C ASN A 374 14.50 2.55 -9.82
N THR A 375 13.41 2.72 -9.08
CA THR A 375 13.37 3.59 -7.89
C THR A 375 14.37 3.17 -6.80
N ASP A 376 14.65 1.88 -6.66
CA ASP A 376 15.38 1.26 -5.54
C ASP A 376 16.54 0.37 -5.96
N GLY A 377 16.77 0.17 -7.28
CA GLY A 377 17.83 -0.70 -7.73
C GLY A 377 18.34 -0.42 -9.14
N LEU A 378 19.48 -1.04 -9.44
CA LEU A 378 20.17 -1.00 -10.74
C LEU A 378 20.38 -2.42 -11.24
N ILE A 379 20.29 -2.61 -12.56
CA ILE A 379 20.82 -3.80 -13.23
C ILE A 379 22.02 -3.35 -14.04
N VAL A 380 23.18 -3.93 -13.74
CA VAL A 380 24.46 -3.56 -14.34
C VAL A 380 25.19 -4.79 -14.88
N SER A 381 26.03 -4.61 -15.88
CA SER A 381 26.93 -5.63 -16.36
C SER A 381 28.36 -5.11 -16.33
N ILE A 382 29.29 -5.94 -15.85
CA ILE A 382 30.74 -5.68 -15.77
C ILE A 382 31.51 -6.84 -16.39
N PRO A 383 32.80 -6.71 -16.67
CA PRO A 383 33.67 -7.85 -17.06
C PRO A 383 33.62 -8.95 -16.01
N ASP A 384 33.69 -10.20 -16.47
CA ASP A 384 33.73 -11.39 -15.61
C ASP A 384 35.17 -11.61 -15.08
N THR A 385 35.58 -10.71 -14.16
CA THR A 385 36.88 -10.75 -13.49
C THR A 385 36.72 -10.35 -12.03
N ASP A 386 37.52 -10.94 -11.16
CA ASP A 386 37.58 -10.60 -9.74
C ASP A 386 37.91 -9.10 -9.52
N GLU A 387 38.75 -8.52 -10.39
CA GLU A 387 39.13 -7.11 -10.30
C GLU A 387 37.90 -6.18 -10.53
N ALA A 388 37.09 -6.45 -11.56
CA ALA A 388 35.89 -5.66 -11.85
C ALA A 388 34.87 -5.81 -10.74
N PHE A 389 34.69 -7.02 -10.18
CA PHE A 389 33.77 -7.25 -9.07
C PHE A 389 34.23 -6.53 -7.80
N ASN A 390 35.51 -6.67 -7.42
CA ASN A 390 36.04 -5.98 -6.24
C ASN A 390 35.94 -4.46 -6.36
N GLN A 391 36.21 -3.90 -7.55
CA GLN A 391 36.04 -2.48 -7.80
C GLN A 391 34.59 -2.04 -7.66
N MET A 392 33.62 -2.84 -8.15
CA MET A 392 32.21 -2.60 -7.96
C MET A 392 31.82 -2.61 -6.48
N ASP A 393 32.28 -3.62 -5.73
CA ASP A 393 31.97 -3.76 -4.29
C ASP A 393 32.55 -2.57 -3.49
N ASP A 394 33.80 -2.17 -3.74
CA ASP A 394 34.42 -0.99 -3.10
C ASP A 394 33.65 0.28 -3.39
N ILE A 395 33.20 0.50 -4.63
CA ILE A 395 32.39 1.67 -5.02
C ILE A 395 31.03 1.64 -4.32
N CYS A 396 30.39 0.50 -4.26
CA CYS A 396 29.11 0.33 -3.58
C CYS A 396 29.26 0.61 -2.08
N TYR A 397 30.31 0.13 -1.45
CA TYR A 397 30.61 0.41 -0.04
C TYR A 397 30.87 1.91 0.22
N GLU A 398 31.61 2.58 -0.68
CA GLU A 398 31.80 4.04 -0.61
C GLU A 398 30.47 4.78 -0.70
N TRP A 399 29.59 4.40 -1.65
CA TRP A 399 28.27 4.98 -1.81
C TRP A 399 27.39 4.75 -0.56
N GLU A 400 27.37 3.53 -0.01
CA GLU A 400 26.67 3.22 1.23
C GLU A 400 27.13 4.13 2.38
N THR A 401 28.44 4.33 2.49
CA THR A 401 29.05 5.18 3.53
C THR A 401 28.62 6.63 3.37
N ARG A 402 28.58 7.15 2.15
CA ARG A 402 28.13 8.52 1.85
C ARG A 402 26.66 8.76 2.13
N CYS A 403 25.81 7.77 1.83
CA CYS A 403 24.37 7.87 2.01
C CYS A 403 23.89 7.59 3.44
N SER A 404 24.72 6.91 4.24
CA SER A 404 24.41 6.52 5.62
C SER A 404 24.70 7.65 6.62
N THR A 405 24.06 7.56 7.78
CA THR A 405 24.31 8.42 8.93
C THR A 405 24.44 7.58 10.20
N GLU A 406 24.75 8.20 11.34
CA GLU A 406 24.73 7.54 12.64
C GLU A 406 23.34 6.97 13.03
N LYS A 407 22.26 7.52 12.47
CA LYS A 407 20.88 7.11 12.76
C LYS A 407 20.47 5.83 12.05
N ALA A 408 20.92 5.64 10.80
CA ALA A 408 20.67 4.43 10.03
C ALA A 408 21.67 4.27 8.89
N SER A 409 22.02 3.01 8.59
CA SER A 409 22.79 2.65 7.43
C SER A 409 21.88 2.40 6.23
N ILE A 410 22.26 2.96 5.08
CA ILE A 410 21.66 2.62 3.78
C ILE A 410 22.55 1.54 3.17
N LYS A 411 21.97 0.38 2.86
CA LYS A 411 22.69 -0.82 2.44
C LYS A 411 22.21 -1.35 1.11
N LEU A 412 23.14 -1.86 0.33
CA LEU A 412 22.90 -2.54 -0.92
C LEU A 412 22.84 -4.06 -0.71
N ASP A 413 21.90 -4.71 -1.38
CA ASP A 413 21.86 -6.16 -1.55
C ASP A 413 22.28 -6.45 -3.00
N PHE A 414 22.97 -7.57 -3.25
CA PHE A 414 23.48 -7.97 -4.56
C PHE A 414 22.91 -9.34 -4.93
N ASP A 415 22.27 -9.41 -6.08
CA ASP A 415 21.80 -10.65 -6.67
C ASP A 415 22.45 -10.82 -8.05
N GLU A 416 23.18 -11.90 -8.27
CA GLU A 416 23.72 -12.23 -9.59
C GLU A 416 22.61 -12.69 -10.50
N ILE A 417 22.59 -12.14 -11.71
CA ILE A 417 21.60 -12.47 -12.74
C ILE A 417 22.23 -13.43 -13.74
N GLU A 418 21.74 -14.66 -13.76
CA GLU A 418 22.18 -15.67 -14.74
C GLU A 418 21.57 -15.46 -16.14
N TRP A 419 20.33 -14.94 -16.21
CA TRP A 419 19.59 -14.71 -17.49
C TRP A 419 18.75 -13.44 -17.43
N LEU A 420 18.80 -12.64 -18.49
CA LEU A 420 18.00 -11.40 -18.61
C LEU A 420 17.41 -11.25 -20.03
#